data_3e755b84a1f442ebfd11a6e858a4645b
#
_entry.id   3e755b84a1f442ebfd11a6e858a4645b
#
_cell.length_a   1.000
_cell.length_b   1.000
_cell.length_c   1.000
_cell.angle_alpha   90.00
_cell.angle_beta   90.00
_cell.angle_gamma   90.00
#
_symmetry.space_group_name_H-M   'P 1'
#
loop_
_entity.id
_entity.type
_entity.pdbx_description
1 polymer ?
#
loop_
_entity_poly.entity_id
_entity_poly.type
_entity_poly.pdbx_seq_one_letter_code
_entity_poly.pdbx_strand_id
1 'polypeptide(L)'
;ILLNGDIHQVNADKIGITRRDVKTVTYAFLYGCGDIRLGKSYDKQLSDNKARAKGREIRAAFIAAIPGLSELLSAVKKRSATGKILAIDGRTLIVDSQHKALNYLLQCSAGVIAKRWLKITHDHTKEMDLRCNQLAFVHDELQYESIPEHVDDLKSLLVLSATESGEYYNLRVPIAAEAKSGASWAEVH
;
A
#
# COMPACT_ATOMS: atom_id res chain seq x y z
N ILE A 1 0.00 5.88 -15.04
CA ILE A 1 -0.21 4.42 -14.93
C ILE A 1 -0.82 4.08 -13.57
N LEU A 2 -0.28 4.58 -12.43
CA LEU A 2 -0.81 4.25 -11.08
C LEU A 2 -2.27 4.70 -10.88
N LEU A 3 -2.67 5.84 -11.44
CA LEU A 3 -4.01 6.39 -11.27
C LEU A 3 -5.01 5.95 -12.34
N ASN A 4 -4.55 5.76 -13.58
CA ASN A 4 -5.42 5.56 -14.74
C ASN A 4 -5.10 4.28 -15.52
N GLY A 5 -4.33 3.36 -14.94
CA GLY A 5 -3.90 2.13 -15.61
C GLY A 5 -3.77 0.96 -14.65
N ASP A 6 -3.63 -0.24 -15.20
CA ASP A 6 -3.38 -1.45 -14.42
C ASP A 6 -1.88 -1.69 -14.25
N ILE A 7 -1.33 -1.24 -13.11
CA ILE A 7 0.10 -1.43 -12.79
C ILE A 7 0.52 -2.90 -12.76
N HIS A 8 -0.40 -3.80 -12.39
CA HIS A 8 -0.12 -5.22 -12.39
C HIS A 8 0.00 -5.76 -13.81
N GLN A 9 -0.84 -5.32 -14.76
CA GLN A 9 -0.71 -5.70 -16.16
C GLN A 9 0.59 -5.16 -16.76
N VAL A 10 0.90 -3.89 -16.53
CA VAL A 10 2.17 -3.29 -17.01
C VAL A 10 3.40 -4.02 -16.49
N ASN A 11 3.40 -4.41 -15.21
CA ASN A 11 4.50 -5.16 -14.64
C ASN A 11 4.52 -6.62 -15.12
N ALA A 12 3.36 -7.24 -15.36
CA ALA A 12 3.25 -8.57 -15.92
C ALA A 12 3.89 -8.65 -17.31
N ASP A 13 3.57 -7.69 -18.18
CA ASP A 13 4.12 -7.59 -19.54
C ASP A 13 5.65 -7.41 -19.53
N LYS A 14 6.16 -6.59 -18.60
CA LYS A 14 7.62 -6.36 -18.46
C LYS A 14 8.38 -7.56 -17.92
N ILE A 15 7.77 -8.36 -17.06
CA ILE A 15 8.41 -9.49 -16.38
C ILE A 15 8.18 -10.80 -17.14
N GLY A 16 7.18 -10.84 -18.03
CA GLY A 16 6.83 -12.02 -18.82
C GLY A 16 6.08 -13.10 -18.03
N ILE A 17 5.23 -12.68 -17.06
CA ILE A 17 4.37 -13.57 -16.26
C ILE A 17 2.92 -13.09 -16.33
N THR A 18 1.97 -13.90 -15.83
CA THR A 18 0.56 -13.50 -15.86
C THR A 18 0.28 -12.35 -14.88
N ARG A 19 -0.78 -11.56 -15.15
CA ARG A 19 -1.25 -10.51 -14.24
C ARG A 19 -1.54 -11.03 -12.83
N ARG A 20 -2.10 -12.24 -12.72
CA ARG A 20 -2.38 -12.90 -11.45
C ARG A 20 -1.09 -13.19 -10.68
N ASP A 21 -0.10 -13.73 -11.38
CA ASP A 21 1.17 -14.10 -10.79
C ASP A 21 1.95 -12.87 -10.36
N VAL A 22 1.94 -11.78 -11.17
CA VAL A 22 2.65 -10.54 -10.81
C VAL A 22 2.06 -9.91 -9.56
N LYS A 23 0.74 -9.96 -9.35
CA LYS A 23 0.10 -9.48 -8.11
C LYS A 23 0.64 -10.24 -6.90
N THR A 24 0.67 -11.58 -6.98
CA THR A 24 1.21 -12.45 -5.92
C THR A 24 2.70 -12.18 -5.67
N VAL A 25 3.49 -12.06 -6.75
CA VAL A 25 4.93 -11.77 -6.69
C VAL A 25 5.18 -10.40 -6.06
N THR A 26 4.42 -9.37 -6.44
CA THR A 26 4.53 -8.01 -5.89
C THR A 26 4.35 -8.02 -4.38
N TYR A 27 3.29 -8.61 -3.89
CA TYR A 27 3.06 -8.71 -2.44
C TYR A 27 4.13 -9.54 -1.75
N ALA A 28 4.48 -10.72 -2.28
CA ALA A 28 5.54 -11.55 -1.72
C ALA A 28 6.87 -10.80 -1.64
N PHE A 29 7.20 -10.02 -2.66
CA PHE A 29 8.40 -9.17 -2.70
C PHE A 29 8.34 -8.08 -1.66
N LEU A 30 7.24 -7.30 -1.60
CA LEU A 30 7.07 -6.20 -0.66
C LEU A 30 7.08 -6.67 0.80
N TYR A 31 6.56 -7.86 1.07
CA TYR A 31 6.62 -8.51 2.39
C TYR A 31 7.98 -9.18 2.69
N GLY A 32 8.99 -9.01 1.83
CA GLY A 32 10.35 -9.46 2.08
C GLY A 32 10.51 -10.98 2.07
N CYS A 33 9.70 -11.70 1.30
CA CYS A 33 9.83 -13.15 1.23
C CYS A 33 11.16 -13.58 0.60
N GLY A 34 11.70 -14.72 1.06
CA GLY A 34 12.90 -15.33 0.48
C GLY A 34 12.66 -15.96 -0.91
N ASP A 35 13.73 -16.21 -1.66
CA ASP A 35 13.65 -16.67 -3.04
C ASP A 35 12.88 -18.00 -3.23
N ILE A 36 13.00 -18.94 -2.27
CA ILE A 36 12.24 -20.21 -2.35
C ILE A 36 10.73 -19.93 -2.30
N ARG A 37 10.28 -19.07 -1.37
CA ARG A 37 8.86 -18.74 -1.23
C ARG A 37 8.36 -17.95 -2.45
N LEU A 38 9.18 -17.07 -3.00
CA LEU A 38 8.87 -16.32 -4.21
C LEU A 38 8.73 -17.26 -5.42
N GLY A 39 9.65 -18.23 -5.60
CA GLY A 39 9.53 -19.23 -6.65
C GLY A 39 8.33 -20.16 -6.49
N LYS A 40 8.01 -20.57 -5.26
CA LYS A 40 6.81 -21.38 -4.97
C LYS A 40 5.50 -20.61 -5.09
N SER A 41 5.52 -19.28 -5.00
CA SER A 41 4.33 -18.46 -5.29
C SER A 41 4.00 -18.44 -6.78
N TYR A 42 4.99 -18.64 -7.63
CA TYR A 42 4.83 -18.81 -9.08
C TYR A 42 4.36 -20.22 -9.43
N ASP A 43 5.06 -21.24 -8.90
CA ASP A 43 4.69 -22.66 -9.10
C ASP A 43 4.96 -23.45 -7.81
N LYS A 44 3.88 -23.91 -7.16
CA LYS A 44 3.93 -24.64 -5.90
C LYS A 44 4.61 -26.02 -6.00
N GLN A 45 4.70 -26.59 -7.20
CA GLN A 45 5.26 -27.94 -7.44
C GLN A 45 6.77 -27.95 -7.59
N LEU A 46 7.42 -26.77 -7.65
CA LEU A 46 8.87 -26.68 -7.78
C LEU A 46 9.56 -27.25 -6.54
N SER A 47 10.61 -28.06 -6.76
CA SER A 47 11.54 -28.42 -5.69
C SER A 47 12.24 -27.16 -5.14
N ASP A 48 12.72 -27.19 -3.91
CA ASP A 48 13.32 -26.01 -3.25
C ASP A 48 14.47 -25.39 -4.05
N ASN A 49 15.29 -26.21 -4.70
CA ASN A 49 16.39 -25.70 -5.54
C ASN A 49 15.87 -24.99 -6.81
N LYS A 50 14.90 -25.58 -7.50
CA LYS A 50 14.25 -24.97 -8.67
C LYS A 50 13.47 -23.73 -8.27
N ALA A 51 12.73 -23.76 -7.15
CA ALA A 51 12.02 -22.63 -6.61
C ALA A 51 12.97 -21.47 -6.26
N ARG A 52 14.13 -21.77 -5.64
CA ARG A 52 15.13 -20.74 -5.34
C ARG A 52 15.69 -20.09 -6.61
N ALA A 53 16.03 -20.87 -7.63
CA ALA A 53 16.50 -20.33 -8.91
C ALA A 53 15.43 -19.46 -9.58
N LYS A 54 14.20 -19.94 -9.67
CA LYS A 54 13.07 -19.20 -10.24
C LYS A 54 12.73 -17.93 -9.43
N GLY A 55 12.79 -17.99 -8.12
CA GLY A 55 12.57 -16.84 -7.26
C GLY A 55 13.63 -15.74 -7.44
N ARG A 56 14.90 -16.10 -7.65
CA ARG A 56 15.95 -15.13 -7.99
C ARG A 56 15.72 -14.48 -9.35
N GLU A 57 15.35 -15.25 -10.36
CA GLU A 57 14.99 -14.74 -11.69
C GLU A 57 13.85 -13.73 -11.61
N ILE A 58 12.74 -14.11 -10.96
CA ILE A 58 11.58 -13.24 -10.77
C ILE A 58 11.96 -11.97 -10.00
N ARG A 59 12.73 -12.09 -8.92
CA ARG A 59 13.20 -10.94 -8.13
C ARG A 59 14.04 -9.99 -8.98
N ALA A 60 14.96 -10.50 -9.74
CA ALA A 60 15.82 -9.69 -10.62
C ALA A 60 14.98 -8.95 -11.68
N ALA A 61 14.06 -9.66 -12.35
CA ALA A 61 13.17 -9.09 -13.34
C ALA A 61 12.24 -8.02 -12.73
N PHE A 62 11.70 -8.26 -11.54
CA PHE A 62 10.83 -7.30 -10.83
C PHE A 62 11.60 -6.02 -10.47
N ILE A 63 12.83 -6.14 -9.96
CA ILE A 63 13.67 -4.98 -9.63
C ILE A 63 14.01 -4.19 -10.89
N ALA A 64 14.36 -4.87 -11.98
CA ALA A 64 14.69 -4.22 -13.26
C ALA A 64 13.49 -3.54 -13.93
N ALA A 65 12.27 -4.07 -13.72
CA ALA A 65 11.04 -3.54 -14.31
C ALA A 65 10.58 -2.20 -13.69
N ILE A 66 11.01 -1.92 -12.45
CA ILE A 66 10.55 -0.75 -11.68
C ILE A 66 11.72 0.23 -11.51
N PRO A 67 11.75 1.37 -12.24
CA PRO A 67 12.81 2.36 -12.10
C PRO A 67 12.92 2.89 -10.66
N GLY A 68 14.16 2.97 -10.14
CA GLY A 68 14.43 3.45 -8.79
C GLY A 68 14.24 2.41 -7.67
N LEU A 69 13.73 1.20 -7.97
CA LEU A 69 13.54 0.19 -6.94
C LEU A 69 14.86 -0.37 -6.41
N SER A 70 15.86 -0.55 -7.27
CA SER A 70 17.20 -0.99 -6.87
C SER A 70 17.84 -0.01 -5.89
N GLU A 71 17.77 1.28 -6.18
CA GLU A 71 18.29 2.36 -5.36
C GLU A 71 17.57 2.44 -4.01
N LEU A 72 16.24 2.33 -4.02
CA LEU A 72 15.43 2.28 -2.80
C LEU A 72 15.84 1.11 -1.91
N LEU A 73 15.96 -0.10 -2.47
CA LEU A 73 16.36 -1.29 -1.72
C LEU A 73 17.75 -1.14 -1.11
N SER A 74 18.69 -0.59 -1.87
CA SER A 74 20.05 -0.33 -1.41
C SER A 74 20.10 0.71 -0.28
N ALA A 75 19.34 1.81 -0.42
CA ALA A 75 19.25 2.85 0.59
C ALA A 75 18.61 2.33 1.89
N VAL A 76 17.49 1.59 1.78
CA VAL A 76 16.82 0.98 2.94
C VAL A 76 17.73 -0.03 3.64
N LYS A 77 18.42 -0.89 2.88
CA LYS A 77 19.39 -1.86 3.44
C LYS A 77 20.52 -1.17 4.18
N LYS A 78 21.14 -0.14 3.57
CA LYS A 78 22.21 0.64 4.20
C LYS A 78 21.73 1.30 5.50
N ARG A 79 20.54 1.92 5.47
CA ARG A 79 20.00 2.59 6.65
C ARG A 79 19.66 1.62 7.75
N SER A 80 19.05 0.48 7.43
CA SER A 80 18.65 -0.55 8.38
C SER A 80 19.82 -1.30 9.03
N ALA A 81 21.03 -1.16 8.51
CA ALA A 81 22.23 -1.75 9.14
C ALA A 81 22.48 -1.24 10.57
N THR A 82 21.96 -0.05 10.91
CA THR A 82 21.99 0.50 12.26
C THR A 82 20.91 -0.04 13.19
N GLY A 83 20.06 -0.97 12.72
CA GLY A 83 18.89 -1.48 13.44
C GLY A 83 17.71 -0.50 13.49
N LYS A 84 17.78 0.62 12.76
CA LYS A 84 16.77 1.68 12.78
C LYS A 84 16.57 2.30 11.38
N ILE A 85 15.32 2.65 11.08
CA ILE A 85 14.96 3.47 9.90
C ILE A 85 13.96 4.55 10.32
N LEU A 86 13.82 5.59 9.52
CA LEU A 86 12.82 6.64 9.75
C LEU A 86 11.58 6.37 8.89
N ALA A 87 10.41 6.47 9.50
CA ALA A 87 9.13 6.46 8.79
C ALA A 87 8.86 7.81 8.12
N ILE A 88 7.80 7.88 7.33
CA ILE A 88 7.39 9.07 6.57
C ILE A 88 7.12 10.30 7.46
N ASP A 89 6.68 10.08 8.71
CA ASP A 89 6.42 11.12 9.71
C ASP A 89 7.62 11.39 10.63
N GLY A 90 8.79 10.85 10.32
CA GLY A 90 10.03 11.05 11.08
C GLY A 90 10.20 10.14 12.31
N ARG A 91 9.20 9.31 12.67
CA ARG A 91 9.38 8.37 13.79
C ARG A 91 10.42 7.31 13.48
N THR A 92 11.09 6.87 14.52
CA THR A 92 12.07 5.78 14.41
C THR A 92 11.37 4.42 14.46
N LEU A 93 11.64 3.59 13.46
CA LEU A 93 11.25 2.19 13.42
C LEU A 93 12.44 1.32 13.78
N ILE A 94 12.25 0.40 14.72
CA ILE A 94 13.24 -0.62 15.06
C ILE A 94 13.16 -1.73 14.03
N VAL A 95 14.30 -2.11 13.47
CA VAL A 95 14.41 -3.13 12.43
C VAL A 95 15.23 -4.30 12.96
N ASP A 96 14.54 -5.40 13.24
CA ASP A 96 15.15 -6.67 13.71
C ASP A 96 15.85 -7.43 12.59
N SER A 97 15.49 -7.12 11.32
CA SER A 97 16.00 -7.82 10.16
C SER A 97 16.02 -6.94 8.91
N GLN A 98 17.20 -6.77 8.32
CA GLN A 98 17.39 -5.90 7.14
C GLN A 98 16.51 -6.28 5.94
N HIS A 99 16.22 -7.56 5.73
CA HIS A 99 15.38 -7.98 4.60
C HIS A 99 13.90 -7.65 4.79
N LYS A 100 13.47 -7.33 6.02
CA LYS A 100 12.12 -6.87 6.34
C LYS A 100 12.00 -5.34 6.38
N ALA A 101 13.11 -4.62 6.31
CA ALA A 101 13.15 -3.18 6.51
C ALA A 101 12.24 -2.41 5.54
N LEU A 102 12.22 -2.79 4.25
CA LEU A 102 11.31 -2.20 3.28
C LEU A 102 9.85 -2.43 3.66
N ASN A 103 9.50 -3.63 4.10
CA ASN A 103 8.14 -3.94 4.56
C ASN A 103 7.74 -3.05 5.75
N TYR A 104 8.60 -2.93 6.75
CA TYR A 104 8.33 -2.06 7.91
C TYR A 104 8.12 -0.61 7.49
N LEU A 105 8.96 -0.10 6.56
CA LEU A 105 8.80 1.25 6.03
C LEU A 105 7.46 1.45 5.33
N LEU A 106 7.09 0.55 4.43
CA LEU A 106 5.86 0.65 3.65
C LEU A 106 4.61 0.48 4.53
N GLN A 107 4.60 -0.52 5.42
CA GLN A 107 3.47 -0.77 6.33
C GLN A 107 3.26 0.41 7.29
N CYS A 108 4.34 0.93 7.87
CA CYS A 108 4.24 2.09 8.75
C CYS A 108 3.76 3.32 7.98
N SER A 109 4.31 3.58 6.79
CA SER A 109 3.89 4.72 5.97
C SER A 109 2.41 4.64 5.59
N ALA A 110 1.92 3.46 5.18
CA ALA A 110 0.52 3.25 4.89
C ALA A 110 -0.38 3.56 6.12
N GLY A 111 -0.01 3.03 7.29
CA GLY A 111 -0.75 3.29 8.52
C GLY A 111 -0.71 4.76 8.97
N VAL A 112 0.40 5.46 8.72
CA VAL A 112 0.55 6.90 9.02
C VAL A 112 -0.34 7.74 8.09
N ILE A 113 -0.33 7.44 6.79
CA ILE A 113 -1.18 8.13 5.79
C ILE A 113 -2.66 7.91 6.10
N ALA A 114 -3.06 6.66 6.36
CA ALA A 114 -4.45 6.33 6.65
C ALA A 114 -4.96 7.03 7.95
N LYS A 115 -4.12 7.13 8.98
CA LYS A 115 -4.47 7.90 10.19
C LYS A 115 -4.53 9.40 9.93
N ARG A 116 -3.72 9.93 9.03
CA ARG A 116 -3.80 11.32 8.61
C ARG A 116 -5.08 11.58 7.84
N TRP A 117 -5.45 10.68 6.92
CA TRP A 117 -6.73 10.71 6.23
C TRP A 117 -7.90 10.78 7.22
N LEU A 118 -7.95 9.88 8.19
CA LEU A 118 -8.96 9.89 9.24
C LEU A 118 -9.02 11.24 9.98
N LYS A 119 -7.85 11.79 10.36
CA LYS A 119 -7.78 13.07 11.08
C LYS A 119 -8.30 14.23 10.25
N ILE A 120 -7.91 14.33 8.99
CA ILE A 120 -8.37 15.37 8.06
C ILE A 120 -9.87 15.25 7.84
N THR A 121 -10.38 14.03 7.58
CA THR A 121 -11.82 13.79 7.45
C THR A 121 -12.59 14.26 8.69
N HIS A 122 -12.09 13.92 9.89
CA HIS A 122 -12.72 14.35 11.13
C HIS A 122 -12.78 15.88 11.28
N ASP A 123 -11.69 16.57 10.95
CA ASP A 123 -11.66 18.04 11.02
C ASP A 123 -12.68 18.67 10.07
N HIS A 124 -12.67 18.24 8.82
CA HIS A 124 -13.61 18.74 7.81
C HIS A 124 -15.08 18.42 8.11
N THR A 125 -15.39 17.22 8.64
CA THR A 125 -16.78 16.90 9.04
C THR A 125 -17.28 17.82 10.14
N LYS A 126 -16.39 18.27 11.04
CA LYS A 126 -16.70 19.24 12.08
C LYS A 126 -16.87 20.65 11.52
N GLU A 127 -15.97 21.08 10.64
CA GLU A 127 -16.02 22.40 10.02
C GLU A 127 -17.28 22.60 9.17
N MET A 128 -17.73 21.54 8.49
CA MET A 128 -18.94 21.53 7.65
C MET A 128 -20.22 21.20 8.42
N ASP A 129 -20.14 20.95 9.73
CA ASP A 129 -21.25 20.50 10.58
C ASP A 129 -22.03 19.31 10.02
N LEU A 130 -21.31 18.33 9.45
CA LEU A 130 -21.91 17.13 8.88
C LEU A 130 -22.40 16.18 9.98
N ARG A 131 -23.68 15.80 9.90
CA ARG A 131 -24.25 14.80 10.80
C ARG A 131 -23.86 13.40 10.39
N CYS A 132 -22.69 12.99 10.81
CA CYS A 132 -22.11 11.68 10.57
C CYS A 132 -21.32 11.20 11.77
N ASN A 133 -21.18 9.88 11.91
CA ASN A 133 -20.33 9.25 12.91
C ASN A 133 -19.38 8.26 12.25
N GLN A 134 -18.13 8.26 12.67
CA GLN A 134 -17.19 7.22 12.29
C GLN A 134 -17.55 5.93 13.05
N LEU A 135 -17.75 4.84 12.31
CA LEU A 135 -18.09 3.54 12.87
C LEU A 135 -16.86 2.65 13.03
N ALA A 136 -16.00 2.59 11.97
CA ALA A 136 -14.83 1.76 11.97
C ALA A 136 -13.68 2.36 11.14
N PHE A 137 -12.47 1.89 11.45
CA PHE A 137 -11.27 2.08 10.65
C PHE A 137 -10.61 0.72 10.48
N VAL A 138 -10.68 0.16 9.28
CA VAL A 138 -10.21 -1.20 8.98
C VAL A 138 -9.17 -1.13 7.88
N HIS A 139 -7.88 -1.33 8.22
CA HIS A 139 -6.75 -1.26 7.32
C HIS A 139 -6.62 0.08 6.58
N ASP A 140 -7.16 0.17 5.38
CA ASP A 140 -7.17 1.30 4.45
C ASP A 140 -8.58 1.80 4.13
N GLU A 141 -9.55 1.45 4.99
CA GLU A 141 -10.96 1.76 4.82
C GLU A 141 -11.52 2.51 6.04
N LEU A 142 -12.28 3.58 5.77
CA LEU A 142 -13.04 4.34 6.76
C LEU A 142 -14.52 4.04 6.57
N GLN A 143 -15.19 3.63 7.66
CA GLN A 143 -16.63 3.39 7.69
C GLN A 143 -17.32 4.49 8.50
N TYR A 144 -18.35 5.07 7.90
CA TYR A 144 -19.17 6.12 8.50
C TYR A 144 -20.64 5.79 8.37
N GLU A 145 -21.45 6.25 9.31
CA GLU A 145 -22.88 6.45 9.13
C GLU A 145 -23.17 7.94 8.94
N SER A 146 -24.20 8.26 8.18
CA SER A 146 -24.62 9.61 7.91
C SER A 146 -26.14 9.68 7.72
N ILE A 147 -26.74 10.82 8.00
CA ILE A 147 -28.10 11.10 7.55
C ILE A 147 -28.13 11.21 6.02
N PRO A 148 -29.23 10.85 5.35
CA PRO A 148 -29.31 10.81 3.89
C PRO A 148 -28.91 12.13 3.22
N GLU A 149 -29.25 13.26 3.81
CA GLU A 149 -29.01 14.61 3.29
C GLU A 149 -27.51 14.95 3.18
N HIS A 150 -26.67 14.31 4.01
CA HIS A 150 -25.22 14.58 4.05
C HIS A 150 -24.35 13.50 3.38
N VAL A 151 -24.96 12.48 2.76
CA VAL A 151 -24.21 11.34 2.20
C VAL A 151 -23.28 11.77 1.07
N ASP A 152 -23.74 12.58 0.14
CA ASP A 152 -22.94 12.98 -1.03
C ASP A 152 -21.81 13.95 -0.63
N ASP A 153 -22.06 14.85 0.30
CA ASP A 153 -21.04 15.73 0.86
C ASP A 153 -19.97 14.91 1.58
N LEU A 154 -20.36 13.96 2.42
CA LEU A 154 -19.44 13.08 3.13
C LEU A 154 -18.61 12.23 2.19
N LYS A 155 -19.20 11.65 1.12
CA LYS A 155 -18.47 10.90 0.11
C LYS A 155 -17.41 11.74 -0.59
N SER A 156 -17.78 12.94 -1.01
CA SER A 156 -16.88 13.90 -1.65
C SER A 156 -15.73 14.28 -0.71
N LEU A 157 -16.06 14.53 0.55
CA LEU A 157 -15.09 14.87 1.58
C LEU A 157 -14.12 13.74 1.89
N LEU A 158 -14.58 12.50 1.98
CA LEU A 158 -13.74 11.33 2.20
C LEU A 158 -12.69 11.18 1.08
N VAL A 159 -13.10 11.36 -0.17
CA VAL A 159 -12.18 11.30 -1.32
C VAL A 159 -11.18 12.45 -1.29
N LEU A 160 -11.63 13.69 -1.03
CA LEU A 160 -10.76 14.86 -0.92
C LEU A 160 -9.73 14.69 0.18
N SER A 161 -10.16 14.31 1.38
CA SER A 161 -9.29 14.11 2.55
C SER A 161 -8.22 13.04 2.34
N ALA A 162 -8.50 12.03 1.50
CA ALA A 162 -7.49 11.04 1.11
C ALA A 162 -6.37 11.70 0.30
N THR A 163 -6.71 12.53 -0.67
CA THR A 163 -5.72 13.29 -1.48
C THR A 163 -4.90 14.22 -0.59
N GLU A 164 -5.55 15.00 0.27
CA GLU A 164 -4.90 15.91 1.22
C GLU A 164 -3.96 15.18 2.19
N SER A 165 -4.28 13.94 2.56
CA SER A 165 -3.40 13.14 3.41
C SER A 165 -2.05 12.82 2.74
N GLY A 166 -2.06 12.62 1.43
CA GLY A 166 -0.85 12.44 0.63
C GLY A 166 -0.07 13.75 0.47
N GLU A 167 -0.74 14.85 0.21
CA GLU A 167 -0.16 16.18 0.10
C GLU A 167 0.51 16.62 1.40
N TYR A 168 -0.10 16.35 2.55
CA TYR A 168 0.49 16.62 3.86
C TYR A 168 1.89 16.02 4.05
N TYR A 169 2.15 14.85 3.46
CA TYR A 169 3.46 14.19 3.49
C TYR A 169 4.29 14.45 2.21
N ASN A 170 3.89 15.40 1.37
CA ASN A 170 4.57 15.73 0.11
C ASN A 170 4.80 14.51 -0.79
N LEU A 171 3.82 13.61 -0.86
CA LEU A 171 3.90 12.47 -1.77
C LEU A 171 3.87 12.94 -3.22
N ARG A 172 4.73 12.34 -4.05
CA ARG A 172 4.81 12.65 -5.49
C ARG A 172 3.66 12.07 -6.31
N VAL A 173 2.85 11.22 -5.70
CA VAL A 173 1.66 10.60 -6.29
C VAL A 173 0.49 10.87 -5.36
N PRO A 174 -0.64 11.38 -5.86
CA PRO A 174 -1.83 11.59 -5.03
C PRO A 174 -2.34 10.27 -4.46
N ILE A 175 -2.83 10.32 -3.23
CA ILE A 175 -3.59 9.21 -2.65
C ILE A 175 -5.02 9.32 -3.19
N ALA A 176 -5.48 8.26 -3.85
CA ALA A 176 -6.83 8.16 -4.36
C ALA A 176 -7.68 7.27 -3.45
N ALA A 177 -8.94 7.61 -3.32
CA ALA A 177 -9.94 6.81 -2.61
C ALA A 177 -11.22 6.72 -3.45
N GLU A 178 -12.03 5.71 -3.16
CA GLU A 178 -13.38 5.55 -3.70
C GLU A 178 -14.35 5.53 -2.51
N ALA A 179 -15.49 6.22 -2.64
CA ALA A 179 -16.52 6.23 -1.61
C ALA A 179 -17.82 5.63 -2.16
N LYS A 180 -18.35 4.64 -1.44
CA LYS A 180 -19.63 3.99 -1.71
C LYS A 180 -20.61 4.29 -0.59
N SER A 181 -21.91 4.26 -0.89
CA SER A 181 -22.98 4.38 0.10
C SER A 181 -24.01 3.28 -0.10
N GLY A 182 -24.61 2.81 0.98
CA GLY A 182 -25.64 1.79 1.01
C GLY A 182 -26.36 1.82 2.33
N ALA A 183 -27.47 1.11 2.47
CA ALA A 183 -28.24 1.02 3.70
C ALA A 183 -27.57 0.10 4.76
N SER A 184 -26.60 -0.69 4.34
CA SER A 184 -25.87 -1.62 5.22
C SER A 184 -24.44 -1.84 4.78
N TRP A 185 -23.61 -2.37 5.67
CA TRP A 185 -22.24 -2.80 5.36
C TRP A 185 -22.18 -3.74 4.15
N ALA A 186 -23.12 -4.68 4.03
CA ALA A 186 -23.13 -5.65 2.95
C ALA A 186 -23.34 -5.04 1.55
N GLU A 187 -23.91 -3.84 1.50
CA GLU A 187 -24.12 -3.13 0.22
C GLU A 187 -22.90 -2.32 -0.25
N VAL A 188 -21.96 -2.03 0.65
CA VAL A 188 -20.75 -1.26 0.34
C VAL A 188 -19.50 -2.12 0.23
N HIS A 189 -19.57 -3.37 0.62
CA HIS A 189 -18.59 -4.42 0.46
C HIS A 189 -19.01 -5.44 -0.60
#